data_e59b7362d354de7766ea8b55757c6117
#
_entry.id   e59b7362d354de7766ea8b55757c6117
#
_cell.length_a   1.000
_cell.length_b   1.000
_cell.length_c   1.000
_cell.angle_alpha   90.00
_cell.angle_beta   90.00
_cell.angle_gamma   90.00
#
_symmetry.space_group_name_H-M   'P 1'
#
loop_
_entity.id
_entity.type
_entity.pdbx_description
1 polymer ?
#
loop_
_entity_poly.entity_id
_entity_poly.type
_entity_poly.pdbx_seq_one_letter_code
_entity_poly.pdbx_strand_id
1 'polypeptide(L)'
;MKTQTINKKQVAEKTQRITGSEAIVKSLMAEGVDILYGYPGGAIMPVYDELYKFQDQIHHVLTRHEQGAAHAAQGYARISGKVGVAIATSGPGATNLITGIADAQIDSTPIVCITGQVPSHLLGSDAFQETDIVGISTPVTKWNCQVTKSEDIPKAIAKAFYIAKSGRPGPVLVDITKDAQFGELDFKYEKCKGIRSYIPIPKTDPQSIIAAAELINNAKKPMIVWGQGVILGQAEEELKAVIEKAGIPAAWTILGASALPTSHPLNIGMVGMHGNYAPNKLTNECDVLIAIGMRFDDRVTGDLKTYAKQAKIIHFDIDPAEIDKNVKSDVAVLGNSKESLALLFDALNKNSHDSWLKEFKDLYAIEFEKVIKGDINPTKEGLTMGEVLKQINIESKGNAAIVSDVGQHQMIACRYADFNVSKSNITSGGLGTMGFALPAAIGAKMAAPDREVVAIIGDGGYQMNIQELGTIFQQKAAVKIVVLNNEFLGMVRQWQQLFFDKRYASTEMTNPNFVAIAEGYYIKAKKVTKREELAEAVKEMMASKESFFLEVCVEKEDNVFPMIPSGASVSDVRLS
;
A
#
# COMPACT_ATOMS: atom_id res chain seq x y z
N MET A 1 17.72 13.01 -65.28
CA MET A 1 17.40 12.18 -64.12
C MET A 1 16.13 12.72 -63.48
N LYS A 2 15.02 12.02 -63.64
CA LYS A 2 13.71 12.43 -63.06
C LYS A 2 13.62 11.83 -61.64
N THR A 3 13.61 12.69 -60.64
CA THR A 3 13.38 12.33 -59.24
C THR A 3 11.93 11.98 -59.03
N GLN A 4 11.62 10.73 -58.76
CA GLN A 4 10.29 10.25 -58.41
C GLN A 4 10.02 10.63 -56.92
N THR A 5 9.05 11.51 -56.74
CA THR A 5 8.48 11.84 -55.43
C THR A 5 7.61 10.70 -54.98
N ILE A 6 8.03 9.96 -53.95
CA ILE A 6 7.24 8.88 -53.32
C ILE A 6 6.16 9.55 -52.47
N ASN A 7 4.92 9.50 -52.96
CA ASN A 7 3.74 9.88 -52.19
C ASN A 7 3.52 8.84 -51.06
N LYS A 8 3.86 9.18 -49.82
CA LYS A 8 3.40 8.45 -48.64
C LYS A 8 1.92 8.68 -48.49
N LYS A 9 1.10 7.75 -49.03
CA LYS A 9 -0.31 7.65 -48.63
C LYS A 9 -0.35 7.38 -47.13
N GLN A 10 -0.78 8.39 -46.35
CA GLN A 10 -1.26 8.17 -44.99
C GLN A 10 -2.47 7.22 -45.12
N VAL A 11 -2.32 6.01 -44.63
CA VAL A 11 -3.44 5.10 -44.39
C VAL A 11 -4.22 5.78 -43.24
N ALA A 12 -5.35 6.38 -43.60
CA ALA A 12 -6.29 6.88 -42.61
C ALA A 12 -6.75 5.66 -41.78
N GLU A 13 -6.35 5.60 -40.52
CA GLU A 13 -6.93 4.65 -39.57
C GLU A 13 -8.47 4.86 -39.62
N LYS A 14 -9.21 3.82 -39.95
CA LYS A 14 -10.68 3.86 -39.94
C LYS A 14 -11.11 4.14 -38.50
N THR A 15 -11.61 5.33 -38.25
CA THR A 15 -12.31 5.64 -36.99
C THR A 15 -13.54 4.73 -36.91
N GLN A 16 -13.70 4.04 -35.78
CA GLN A 16 -14.85 3.20 -35.50
C GLN A 16 -15.87 4.03 -34.72
N ARG A 17 -17.11 4.13 -35.24
CA ARG A 17 -18.20 4.76 -34.49
C ARG A 17 -18.74 3.79 -33.48
N ILE A 18 -18.66 4.15 -32.20
CA ILE A 18 -19.01 3.30 -31.04
C ILE A 18 -19.72 4.13 -29.98
N THR A 19 -20.33 3.45 -28.99
CA THR A 19 -20.92 4.09 -27.82
C THR A 19 -19.88 4.56 -26.82
N GLY A 20 -20.25 5.52 -25.96
CA GLY A 20 -19.38 5.96 -24.87
C GLY A 20 -19.03 4.82 -23.89
N SER A 21 -19.96 3.90 -23.61
CA SER A 21 -19.70 2.72 -22.79
C SER A 21 -18.66 1.79 -23.43
N GLU A 22 -18.76 1.54 -24.74
CA GLU A 22 -17.74 0.77 -25.47
C GLU A 22 -16.38 1.51 -25.46
N ALA A 23 -16.41 2.84 -25.60
CA ALA A 23 -15.19 3.66 -25.54
C ALA A 23 -14.51 3.59 -24.17
N ILE A 24 -15.26 3.49 -23.05
CA ILE A 24 -14.70 3.27 -21.70
C ILE A 24 -13.93 1.96 -21.69
N VAL A 25 -14.56 0.84 -22.05
CA VAL A 25 -13.93 -0.49 -22.00
C VAL A 25 -12.70 -0.55 -22.92
N LYS A 26 -12.79 -0.08 -24.14
CA LYS A 26 -11.65 -0.04 -25.09
C LYS A 26 -10.51 0.86 -24.60
N SER A 27 -10.82 1.98 -23.94
CA SER A 27 -9.80 2.87 -23.36
C SER A 27 -9.07 2.20 -22.20
N LEU A 28 -9.79 1.48 -21.32
CA LEU A 28 -9.20 0.69 -20.25
C LEU A 28 -8.25 -0.39 -20.80
N MET A 29 -8.68 -1.13 -21.82
CA MET A 29 -7.86 -2.15 -22.48
C MET A 29 -6.63 -1.53 -23.14
N ALA A 30 -6.74 -0.35 -23.76
CA ALA A 30 -5.62 0.37 -24.36
C ALA A 30 -4.59 0.86 -23.31
N GLU A 31 -5.02 1.10 -22.06
CA GLU A 31 -4.12 1.37 -20.91
C GLU A 31 -3.52 0.09 -20.30
N GLY A 32 -3.93 -1.08 -20.77
CA GLY A 32 -3.41 -2.38 -20.33
C GLY A 32 -4.12 -2.92 -19.09
N VAL A 33 -5.35 -2.51 -18.86
CA VAL A 33 -6.21 -3.07 -17.80
C VAL A 33 -6.67 -4.46 -18.22
N ASP A 34 -6.30 -5.44 -17.43
CA ASP A 34 -6.67 -6.85 -17.58
C ASP A 34 -7.70 -7.28 -16.52
N ILE A 35 -7.72 -6.60 -15.37
CA ILE A 35 -8.63 -6.86 -14.26
C ILE A 35 -9.16 -5.53 -13.71
N LEU A 36 -10.46 -5.51 -13.39
CA LEU A 36 -11.09 -4.40 -12.66
C LEU A 36 -12.06 -4.93 -11.60
N TYR A 37 -12.29 -4.12 -10.57
CA TYR A 37 -13.09 -4.47 -9.39
C TYR A 37 -14.31 -3.58 -9.31
N GLY A 38 -15.49 -4.11 -8.93
CA GLY A 38 -16.64 -3.23 -8.82
C GLY A 38 -17.93 -3.92 -8.47
N TYR A 39 -18.97 -3.09 -8.39
CA TYR A 39 -20.34 -3.51 -8.12
C TYR A 39 -21.31 -2.82 -9.11
N PRO A 40 -22.18 -3.57 -9.82
CA PRO A 40 -23.09 -3.00 -10.82
C PRO A 40 -24.20 -2.17 -10.17
N GLY A 41 -24.70 -1.20 -10.94
CA GLY A 41 -25.86 -0.40 -10.56
C GLY A 41 -26.41 0.40 -11.73
N GLY A 42 -27.55 1.06 -11.54
CA GLY A 42 -28.34 1.64 -12.63
C GLY A 42 -27.62 2.66 -13.52
N ALA A 43 -26.79 3.52 -12.93
CA ALA A 43 -26.11 4.58 -13.68
C ALA A 43 -24.85 4.12 -14.42
N ILE A 44 -24.31 2.93 -14.12
CA ILE A 44 -23.13 2.35 -14.78
C ILE A 44 -23.48 1.11 -15.64
N MET A 45 -24.75 0.75 -15.69
CA MET A 45 -25.22 -0.43 -16.41
C MET A 45 -24.76 -0.51 -17.88
N PRO A 46 -24.71 0.60 -18.66
CA PRO A 46 -24.25 0.53 -20.05
C PRO A 46 -22.80 0.04 -20.16
N VAL A 47 -21.94 0.38 -19.19
CA VAL A 47 -20.55 -0.11 -19.16
C VAL A 47 -20.50 -1.60 -18.83
N TYR A 48 -21.35 -2.09 -17.92
CA TYR A 48 -21.44 -3.52 -17.61
C TYR A 48 -21.94 -4.35 -18.79
N ASP A 49 -22.88 -3.80 -19.61
CA ASP A 49 -23.32 -4.45 -20.85
C ASP A 49 -22.15 -4.60 -21.86
N GLU A 50 -21.31 -3.58 -21.96
CA GLU A 50 -20.13 -3.66 -22.82
C GLU A 50 -19.06 -4.61 -22.23
N LEU A 51 -18.81 -4.59 -20.93
CA LEU A 51 -17.87 -5.53 -20.28
C LEU A 51 -18.22 -6.99 -20.57
N TYR A 52 -19.52 -7.32 -20.69
CA TYR A 52 -19.97 -8.66 -21.08
C TYR A 52 -19.44 -9.07 -22.46
N LYS A 53 -19.34 -8.12 -23.40
CA LYS A 53 -18.84 -8.39 -24.77
C LYS A 53 -17.32 -8.60 -24.82
N PHE A 54 -16.59 -8.09 -23.81
CA PHE A 54 -15.12 -8.14 -23.72
C PHE A 54 -14.60 -9.02 -22.57
N GLN A 55 -15.44 -9.90 -22.00
CA GLN A 55 -15.10 -10.74 -20.85
C GLN A 55 -13.88 -11.67 -21.06
N ASP A 56 -13.55 -11.98 -22.32
CA ASP A 56 -12.35 -12.77 -22.66
C ASP A 56 -11.05 -11.94 -22.64
N GLN A 57 -11.13 -10.62 -22.54
CA GLN A 57 -10.00 -9.69 -22.63
C GLN A 57 -9.80 -8.88 -21.35
N ILE A 58 -10.87 -8.60 -20.62
CA ILE A 58 -10.86 -7.85 -19.38
C ILE A 58 -11.75 -8.55 -18.35
N HIS A 59 -11.15 -8.93 -17.22
CA HIS A 59 -11.84 -9.66 -16.17
C HIS A 59 -12.44 -8.70 -15.14
N HIS A 60 -13.76 -8.77 -14.93
CA HIS A 60 -14.45 -8.03 -13.87
C HIS A 60 -14.59 -8.89 -12.62
N VAL A 61 -14.06 -8.43 -11.51
CA VAL A 61 -14.21 -9.03 -10.19
C VAL A 61 -15.38 -8.39 -9.47
N LEU A 62 -16.47 -9.15 -9.31
CA LEU A 62 -17.63 -8.70 -8.56
C LEU A 62 -17.34 -8.74 -7.06
N THR A 63 -17.07 -7.59 -6.46
CA THR A 63 -16.94 -7.43 -5.01
C THR A 63 -18.31 -7.43 -4.33
N ARG A 64 -18.36 -7.39 -3.00
CA ARG A 64 -19.63 -7.34 -2.26
C ARG A 64 -19.93 -5.96 -1.70
N HIS A 65 -18.95 -5.05 -1.84
CA HIS A 65 -19.07 -3.65 -1.46
C HIS A 65 -18.06 -2.82 -2.25
N GLU A 66 -18.39 -1.57 -2.60
CA GLU A 66 -17.51 -0.72 -3.41
C GLU A 66 -16.23 -0.33 -2.67
N GLN A 67 -16.27 -0.18 -1.34
CA GLN A 67 -15.07 -0.01 -0.53
C GLN A 67 -14.12 -1.19 -0.72
N GLY A 68 -14.66 -2.42 -0.73
CA GLY A 68 -13.90 -3.63 -1.06
C GLY A 68 -13.28 -3.58 -2.46
N ALA A 69 -14.01 -3.04 -3.45
CA ALA A 69 -13.48 -2.86 -4.81
C ALA A 69 -12.27 -1.90 -4.84
N ALA A 70 -12.35 -0.77 -4.13
CA ALA A 70 -11.24 0.18 -4.05
C ALA A 70 -10.01 -0.41 -3.33
N HIS A 71 -10.20 -1.18 -2.25
CA HIS A 71 -9.10 -1.86 -1.56
C HIS A 71 -8.51 -3.01 -2.39
N ALA A 72 -9.33 -3.76 -3.12
CA ALA A 72 -8.84 -4.79 -4.05
C ALA A 72 -8.01 -4.17 -5.18
N ALA A 73 -8.45 -3.04 -5.75
CA ALA A 73 -7.68 -2.28 -6.73
C ALA A 73 -6.33 -1.80 -6.16
N GLN A 74 -6.28 -1.42 -4.88
CA GLN A 74 -5.02 -1.08 -4.22
C GLN A 74 -4.11 -2.30 -4.04
N GLY A 75 -4.64 -3.43 -3.58
CA GLY A 75 -3.86 -4.67 -3.45
C GLY A 75 -3.25 -5.10 -4.78
N TYR A 76 -4.04 -5.02 -5.86
CA TYR A 76 -3.58 -5.25 -7.23
C TYR A 76 -2.44 -4.29 -7.61
N ALA A 77 -2.62 -3.00 -7.37
CA ALA A 77 -1.62 -2.00 -7.74
C ALA A 77 -0.31 -2.17 -7.00
N ARG A 78 -0.36 -2.43 -5.69
CA ARG A 78 0.83 -2.55 -4.84
C ARG A 78 1.71 -3.74 -5.21
N ILE A 79 1.13 -4.89 -5.52
CA ILE A 79 1.92 -6.09 -5.86
C ILE A 79 2.37 -6.09 -7.32
N SER A 80 1.51 -5.62 -8.26
CA SER A 80 1.83 -5.63 -9.69
C SER A 80 2.66 -4.43 -10.15
N GLY A 81 2.53 -3.28 -9.47
CA GLY A 81 3.07 -2.00 -9.94
C GLY A 81 2.26 -1.37 -11.09
N LYS A 82 1.10 -1.95 -11.44
CA LYS A 82 0.16 -1.39 -12.43
C LYS A 82 -0.86 -0.47 -11.73
N VAL A 83 -1.64 0.27 -12.52
CA VAL A 83 -2.76 1.05 -12.00
C VAL A 83 -3.94 0.11 -11.70
N GLY A 84 -4.45 0.15 -10.47
CA GLY A 84 -5.67 -0.58 -10.10
C GLY A 84 -6.92 0.16 -10.60
N VAL A 85 -7.98 -0.56 -10.94
CA VAL A 85 -9.22 0.04 -11.44
C VAL A 85 -10.40 -0.42 -10.60
N ALA A 86 -11.19 0.55 -10.10
CA ALA A 86 -12.46 0.30 -9.44
C ALA A 86 -13.60 0.97 -10.22
N ILE A 87 -14.77 0.31 -10.29
CA ILE A 87 -15.93 0.82 -10.99
C ILE A 87 -17.17 0.74 -10.09
N ALA A 88 -17.97 1.80 -10.05
CA ALA A 88 -19.18 1.87 -9.23
C ALA A 88 -20.29 2.68 -9.91
N THR A 89 -21.51 2.48 -9.44
CA THR A 89 -22.66 3.31 -9.82
C THR A 89 -22.64 4.66 -9.12
N SER A 90 -23.59 5.53 -9.46
CA SER A 90 -23.81 6.83 -8.82
C SER A 90 -24.26 6.72 -7.37
N GLY A 91 -24.37 7.85 -6.68
CA GLY A 91 -24.89 7.96 -5.34
C GLY A 91 -24.13 7.07 -4.34
N PRO A 92 -24.83 6.11 -3.68
CA PRO A 92 -24.21 5.28 -2.65
C PRO A 92 -23.03 4.45 -3.16
N GLY A 93 -23.06 3.99 -4.41
CA GLY A 93 -21.94 3.25 -5.00
C GLY A 93 -20.67 4.11 -5.10
N ALA A 94 -20.81 5.33 -5.60
CA ALA A 94 -19.71 6.28 -5.70
C ALA A 94 -19.19 6.72 -4.33
N THR A 95 -20.09 7.02 -3.38
CA THR A 95 -19.69 7.45 -2.03
C THR A 95 -19.02 6.34 -1.22
N ASN A 96 -19.38 5.08 -1.44
CA ASN A 96 -18.74 3.93 -0.82
C ASN A 96 -17.27 3.74 -1.24
N LEU A 97 -16.83 4.29 -2.38
CA LEU A 97 -15.42 4.26 -2.79
C LEU A 97 -14.53 5.20 -1.97
N ILE A 98 -15.08 6.22 -1.33
CA ILE A 98 -14.32 7.37 -0.78
C ILE A 98 -13.29 6.95 0.26
N THR A 99 -13.63 6.05 1.18
CA THR A 99 -12.66 5.54 2.16
C THR A 99 -11.45 4.89 1.47
N GLY A 100 -11.70 4.05 0.46
CA GLY A 100 -10.61 3.41 -0.28
C GLY A 100 -9.80 4.39 -1.14
N ILE A 101 -10.45 5.43 -1.69
CA ILE A 101 -9.78 6.51 -2.42
C ILE A 101 -8.89 7.32 -1.47
N ALA A 102 -9.39 7.72 -0.29
CA ALA A 102 -8.61 8.44 0.71
C ALA A 102 -7.39 7.65 1.20
N ASP A 103 -7.56 6.34 1.39
CA ASP A 103 -6.48 5.41 1.73
C ASP A 103 -5.41 5.36 0.63
N ALA A 104 -5.82 5.23 -0.63
CA ALA A 104 -4.92 5.25 -1.78
C ALA A 104 -4.18 6.60 -1.91
N GLN A 105 -4.82 7.73 -1.60
CA GLN A 105 -4.21 9.05 -1.67
C GLN A 105 -3.08 9.21 -0.67
N ILE A 106 -3.30 8.87 0.59
CA ILE A 106 -2.28 9.06 1.62
C ILE A 106 -1.11 8.10 1.47
N ASP A 107 -1.37 6.89 0.96
CA ASP A 107 -0.38 5.84 0.71
C ASP A 107 0.20 5.88 -0.72
N SER A 108 -0.12 6.91 -1.51
CA SER A 108 0.42 7.10 -2.86
C SER A 108 0.20 5.87 -3.77
N THR A 109 -0.97 5.23 -3.67
CA THR A 109 -1.30 4.04 -4.47
C THR A 109 -2.03 4.45 -5.75
N PRO A 110 -1.52 4.10 -6.94
CA PRO A 110 -2.15 4.47 -8.20
C PRO A 110 -3.42 3.64 -8.45
N ILE A 111 -4.59 4.27 -8.32
CA ILE A 111 -5.87 3.69 -8.72
C ILE A 111 -6.67 4.67 -9.58
N VAL A 112 -7.45 4.15 -10.50
CA VAL A 112 -8.44 4.90 -11.27
C VAL A 112 -9.83 4.37 -10.91
N CYS A 113 -10.67 5.25 -10.35
CA CYS A 113 -12.06 4.96 -10.04
C CYS A 113 -12.95 5.55 -11.14
N ILE A 114 -13.83 4.74 -11.69
CA ILE A 114 -14.82 5.17 -12.68
C ILE A 114 -16.20 5.05 -12.05
N THR A 115 -16.95 6.16 -12.00
CA THR A 115 -18.30 6.19 -11.49
C THR A 115 -19.30 6.53 -12.60
N GLY A 116 -20.43 5.85 -12.57
CA GLY A 116 -21.57 6.28 -13.35
C GLY A 116 -22.29 7.43 -12.66
N GLN A 117 -22.94 8.30 -13.45
CA GLN A 117 -23.70 9.43 -12.93
C GLN A 117 -25.08 9.48 -13.61
N VAL A 118 -26.02 10.18 -13.00
CA VAL A 118 -27.32 10.47 -13.63
C VAL A 118 -27.12 11.18 -14.97
N PRO A 119 -28.11 11.16 -15.90
CA PRO A 119 -28.01 11.91 -17.15
C PRO A 119 -27.73 13.40 -16.89
N SER A 120 -26.96 14.03 -17.77
CA SER A 120 -26.46 15.40 -17.61
C SER A 120 -27.55 16.44 -17.36
N HIS A 121 -28.73 16.26 -17.96
CA HIS A 121 -29.86 17.17 -17.79
C HIS A 121 -30.55 17.07 -16.40
N LEU A 122 -30.22 16.07 -15.61
CA LEU A 122 -30.71 15.89 -14.25
C LEU A 122 -29.70 16.35 -13.17
N LEU A 123 -28.49 16.70 -13.56
CA LEU A 123 -27.47 17.18 -12.61
C LEU A 123 -27.95 18.43 -11.86
N GLY A 124 -27.84 18.41 -10.52
CA GLY A 124 -28.29 19.48 -9.65
C GLY A 124 -29.80 19.54 -9.40
N SER A 125 -30.53 18.46 -9.71
CA SER A 125 -31.98 18.38 -9.53
C SER A 125 -32.43 17.48 -8.37
N ASP A 126 -31.47 16.98 -7.57
CA ASP A 126 -31.71 15.96 -6.52
C ASP A 126 -32.33 14.68 -7.08
N ALA A 127 -31.90 14.28 -8.28
CA ALA A 127 -32.36 13.07 -8.94
C ALA A 127 -32.01 11.82 -8.13
N PHE A 128 -32.78 10.74 -8.33
CA PHE A 128 -32.55 9.47 -7.63
C PHE A 128 -31.11 8.98 -7.82
N GLN A 129 -30.42 8.76 -6.70
CA GLN A 129 -28.99 8.38 -6.64
C GLN A 129 -28.02 9.40 -7.28
N GLU A 130 -28.41 10.66 -7.38
CA GLU A 130 -27.47 11.74 -7.69
C GLU A 130 -26.60 12.04 -6.47
N THR A 131 -25.32 12.31 -6.70
CA THR A 131 -24.38 12.82 -5.69
C THR A 131 -23.26 13.58 -6.40
N ASP A 132 -22.88 14.73 -5.88
CA ASP A 132 -21.69 15.46 -6.34
C ASP A 132 -20.42 14.73 -5.89
N ILE A 133 -20.11 13.63 -6.56
CA ILE A 133 -18.94 12.82 -6.24
C ILE A 133 -17.63 13.54 -6.60
N VAL A 134 -17.66 14.47 -7.55
CA VAL A 134 -16.48 15.30 -7.89
C VAL A 134 -16.14 16.20 -6.72
N GLY A 135 -17.13 16.90 -6.14
CA GLY A 135 -16.93 17.72 -4.95
C GLY A 135 -16.43 16.90 -3.76
N ILE A 136 -17.05 15.75 -3.50
CA ILE A 136 -16.68 14.85 -2.38
C ILE A 136 -15.27 14.29 -2.54
N SER A 137 -14.86 13.88 -3.74
CA SER A 137 -13.55 13.26 -3.98
C SER A 137 -12.40 14.26 -4.16
N THR A 138 -12.67 15.55 -4.34
CA THR A 138 -11.65 16.58 -4.58
C THR A 138 -10.51 16.56 -3.54
N PRO A 139 -10.75 16.52 -2.21
CA PRO A 139 -9.67 16.54 -1.21
C PRO A 139 -8.90 15.23 -1.09
N VAL A 140 -9.40 14.15 -1.67
CA VAL A 140 -8.84 12.78 -1.51
C VAL A 140 -8.35 12.16 -2.82
N THR A 141 -8.25 12.96 -3.89
CA THR A 141 -7.73 12.50 -5.21
C THR A 141 -6.64 13.43 -5.73
N LYS A 142 -5.76 12.90 -6.56
CA LYS A 142 -4.81 13.73 -7.33
C LYS A 142 -5.53 14.56 -8.39
N TRP A 143 -6.59 14.01 -8.94
CA TRP A 143 -7.42 14.64 -9.95
C TRP A 143 -8.75 13.91 -10.04
N ASN A 144 -9.80 14.66 -10.31
CA ASN A 144 -11.10 14.14 -10.65
C ASN A 144 -11.72 14.97 -11.78
N CYS A 145 -12.69 14.40 -12.45
CA CYS A 145 -13.50 15.13 -13.43
C CYS A 145 -14.86 14.46 -13.63
N GLN A 146 -15.81 15.26 -14.10
CA GLN A 146 -17.08 14.78 -14.62
C GLN A 146 -17.08 14.87 -16.16
N VAL A 147 -17.52 13.80 -16.81
CA VAL A 147 -17.62 13.68 -18.27
C VAL A 147 -19.10 13.59 -18.66
N THR A 148 -19.56 14.60 -19.40
CA THR A 148 -20.96 14.74 -19.86
C THR A 148 -21.14 14.52 -21.35
N LYS A 149 -20.05 14.26 -22.09
CA LYS A 149 -20.07 14.02 -23.55
C LYS A 149 -19.24 12.79 -23.88
N SER A 150 -19.75 11.94 -24.74
CA SER A 150 -19.08 10.69 -25.16
C SER A 150 -17.70 10.94 -25.79
N GLU A 151 -17.54 12.03 -26.53
CA GLU A 151 -16.29 12.38 -27.22
C GLU A 151 -15.13 12.67 -26.26
N ASP A 152 -15.43 13.07 -25.03
CA ASP A 152 -14.42 13.40 -24.02
C ASP A 152 -13.92 12.17 -23.23
N ILE A 153 -14.62 11.04 -23.29
CA ILE A 153 -14.32 9.81 -22.53
C ILE A 153 -12.91 9.30 -22.78
N PRO A 154 -12.45 9.07 -24.03
CA PRO A 154 -11.10 8.51 -24.25
C PRO A 154 -10.00 9.40 -23.69
N LYS A 155 -10.14 10.71 -23.83
CA LYS A 155 -9.18 11.69 -23.36
C LYS A 155 -9.16 11.79 -21.83
N ALA A 156 -10.34 11.73 -21.19
CA ALA A 156 -10.44 11.74 -19.72
C ALA A 156 -9.77 10.51 -19.11
N ILE A 157 -10.01 9.31 -19.66
CA ILE A 157 -9.38 8.06 -19.21
C ILE A 157 -7.86 8.10 -19.43
N ALA A 158 -7.39 8.50 -20.62
CA ALA A 158 -5.95 8.63 -20.89
C ALA A 158 -5.26 9.58 -19.89
N LYS A 159 -5.90 10.70 -19.57
CA LYS A 159 -5.41 11.66 -18.59
C LYS A 159 -5.43 11.10 -17.18
N ALA A 160 -6.48 10.36 -16.80
CA ALA A 160 -6.63 9.71 -15.51
C ALA A 160 -5.48 8.73 -15.24
N PHE A 161 -5.18 7.84 -16.17
CA PHE A 161 -4.08 6.88 -16.04
C PHE A 161 -2.72 7.56 -16.00
N TYR A 162 -2.51 8.61 -16.80
CA TYR A 162 -1.27 9.38 -16.76
C TYR A 162 -1.05 10.03 -15.39
N ILE A 163 -2.07 10.70 -14.84
CA ILE A 163 -1.98 11.37 -13.54
C ILE A 163 -1.83 10.35 -12.41
N ALA A 164 -2.58 9.26 -12.42
CA ALA A 164 -2.54 8.27 -11.35
C ALA A 164 -1.15 7.67 -11.14
N LYS A 165 -0.42 7.38 -12.21
CA LYS A 165 0.89 6.70 -12.15
C LYS A 165 2.11 7.60 -12.19
N SER A 166 1.97 8.88 -12.57
CA SER A 166 3.12 9.77 -12.77
C SER A 166 3.44 10.61 -11.53
N GLY A 167 4.72 10.95 -11.35
CA GLY A 167 5.21 11.65 -10.16
C GLY A 167 4.99 10.82 -8.90
N ARG A 168 4.57 11.45 -7.80
CA ARG A 168 4.03 10.73 -6.65
C ARG A 168 2.70 10.11 -7.08
N PRO A 169 2.56 8.77 -7.12
CA PRO A 169 1.33 8.13 -7.56
C PRO A 169 0.13 8.43 -6.64
N GLY A 170 -1.07 8.15 -7.10
CA GLY A 170 -2.27 8.32 -6.27
C GLY A 170 -3.57 8.11 -7.04
N PRO A 171 -4.72 8.20 -6.36
CA PRO A 171 -6.02 7.93 -6.94
C PRO A 171 -6.51 9.06 -7.84
N VAL A 172 -7.29 8.65 -8.84
CA VAL A 172 -8.02 9.55 -9.76
C VAL A 172 -9.45 9.04 -9.87
N LEU A 173 -10.43 9.95 -9.97
CA LEU A 173 -11.82 9.62 -10.18
C LEU A 173 -12.35 10.25 -11.48
N VAL A 174 -13.02 9.44 -12.31
CA VAL A 174 -13.72 9.89 -13.53
C VAL A 174 -15.19 9.55 -13.40
N ASP A 175 -16.01 10.57 -13.25
CA ASP A 175 -17.46 10.46 -13.13
C ASP A 175 -18.11 10.66 -14.50
N ILE A 176 -18.93 9.69 -14.98
CA ILE A 176 -19.40 9.69 -16.36
C ILE A 176 -20.92 9.62 -16.39
N THR A 177 -21.56 10.65 -16.92
CA THR A 177 -23.02 10.70 -17.01
C THR A 177 -23.60 9.62 -17.92
N LYS A 178 -24.81 9.18 -17.61
CA LYS A 178 -25.46 8.06 -18.31
C LYS A 178 -25.73 8.36 -19.79
N ASP A 179 -26.05 9.59 -20.13
CA ASP A 179 -26.20 10.03 -21.53
C ASP A 179 -24.87 10.04 -22.28
N ALA A 180 -23.76 10.38 -21.64
CA ALA A 180 -22.43 10.24 -22.24
C ALA A 180 -22.05 8.77 -22.49
N GLN A 181 -22.50 7.84 -21.63
CA GLN A 181 -22.26 6.41 -21.82
C GLN A 181 -23.05 5.85 -23.02
N PHE A 182 -24.26 6.35 -23.27
CA PHE A 182 -25.10 5.95 -24.42
C PHE A 182 -24.77 6.70 -25.71
N GLY A 183 -24.19 7.91 -25.60
CA GLY A 183 -23.83 8.73 -26.76
C GLY A 183 -22.81 8.03 -27.66
N GLU A 184 -22.89 8.30 -28.97
CA GLU A 184 -21.95 7.75 -29.95
C GLU A 184 -20.78 8.72 -30.20
N LEU A 185 -19.60 8.17 -30.51
CA LEU A 185 -18.42 8.93 -30.89
C LEU A 185 -17.63 8.22 -32.00
N ASP A 186 -16.84 8.99 -32.71
CA ASP A 186 -15.79 8.45 -33.58
C ASP A 186 -14.58 8.14 -32.73
N PHE A 187 -14.41 6.86 -32.37
CA PHE A 187 -13.43 6.43 -31.40
C PHE A 187 -12.01 6.50 -31.93
N LYS A 188 -11.18 7.23 -31.21
CA LYS A 188 -9.73 7.23 -31.35
C LYS A 188 -9.12 7.30 -29.97
N TYR A 189 -8.20 6.39 -29.66
CA TYR A 189 -7.50 6.40 -28.38
C TYR A 189 -6.04 6.77 -28.55
N GLU A 190 -5.63 7.78 -27.80
CA GLU A 190 -4.23 8.20 -27.71
C GLU A 190 -3.81 8.30 -26.24
N LYS A 191 -2.77 7.56 -25.86
CA LYS A 191 -2.22 7.65 -24.51
C LYS A 191 -1.76 9.08 -24.21
N CYS A 192 -2.10 9.57 -23.02
CA CYS A 192 -1.61 10.86 -22.55
C CYS A 192 -0.09 10.81 -22.33
N LYS A 193 0.66 11.70 -23.00
CA LYS A 193 2.13 11.79 -22.91
C LYS A 193 2.60 12.93 -22.03
N GLY A 194 1.71 13.83 -21.65
CA GLY A 194 2.01 14.99 -20.85
C GLY A 194 0.83 15.92 -20.70
N ILE A 195 0.83 16.71 -19.67
CA ILE A 195 -0.18 17.73 -19.38
C ILE A 195 0.57 19.04 -19.20
N ARG A 196 0.10 20.11 -19.90
CA ARG A 196 0.68 21.45 -19.77
C ARG A 196 0.73 21.85 -18.28
N SER A 197 1.87 22.37 -17.85
CA SER A 197 2.11 22.82 -16.47
C SER A 197 2.18 21.71 -15.40
N TYR A 198 2.16 20.42 -15.78
CA TYR A 198 2.37 19.33 -14.86
C TYR A 198 3.71 18.65 -15.16
N ILE A 199 4.66 18.81 -14.24
CA ILE A 199 6.00 18.20 -14.31
C ILE A 199 6.05 17.11 -13.23
N PRO A 200 5.69 15.87 -13.58
CA PRO A 200 5.55 14.80 -12.58
C PRO A 200 6.88 14.32 -12.00
N ILE A 201 7.96 14.42 -12.77
CA ILE A 201 9.30 13.99 -12.35
C ILE A 201 10.24 15.19 -12.50
N PRO A 202 10.62 15.84 -11.38
CA PRO A 202 11.66 16.85 -11.39
C PRO A 202 12.97 16.25 -11.90
N LYS A 203 13.73 17.03 -12.65
CA LYS A 203 15.06 16.61 -13.06
C LYS A 203 16.00 16.71 -11.86
N THR A 204 16.73 15.61 -11.58
CA THR A 204 17.73 15.59 -10.50
C THR A 204 18.84 16.61 -10.79
N ASP A 205 19.12 17.50 -9.84
CA ASP A 205 20.22 18.42 -9.89
C ASP A 205 21.54 17.72 -9.53
N PRO A 206 22.54 17.66 -10.44
CA PRO A 206 23.82 17.06 -10.14
C PRO A 206 24.56 17.69 -8.94
N GLN A 207 24.34 18.97 -8.67
CA GLN A 207 24.98 19.64 -7.52
C GLN A 207 24.41 19.12 -6.19
N SER A 208 23.12 18.81 -6.13
CA SER A 208 22.52 18.20 -4.94
C SER A 208 23.07 16.79 -4.68
N ILE A 209 23.38 16.02 -5.73
CA ILE A 209 24.01 14.71 -5.60
C ILE A 209 25.44 14.83 -5.06
N ILE A 210 26.24 15.78 -5.58
CA ILE A 210 27.60 16.03 -5.13
C ILE A 210 27.59 16.44 -3.64
N ALA A 211 26.71 17.36 -3.26
CA ALA A 211 26.58 17.80 -1.85
C ALA A 211 26.14 16.66 -0.93
N ALA A 212 25.21 15.83 -1.38
CA ALA A 212 24.78 14.64 -0.62
C ALA A 212 25.95 13.64 -0.44
N ALA A 213 26.67 13.35 -1.52
CA ALA A 213 27.80 12.43 -1.49
C ALA A 213 28.93 12.93 -0.58
N GLU A 214 29.20 14.24 -0.57
CA GLU A 214 30.21 14.87 0.29
C GLU A 214 29.85 14.70 1.76
N LEU A 215 28.61 14.94 2.16
CA LEU A 215 28.15 14.71 3.53
C LEU A 215 28.28 13.23 3.92
N ILE A 216 27.84 12.31 3.05
CA ILE A 216 27.88 10.87 3.32
C ILE A 216 29.30 10.35 3.43
N ASN A 217 30.19 10.75 2.50
CA ASN A 217 31.58 10.30 2.49
C ASN A 217 32.40 10.75 3.74
N ASN A 218 31.99 11.84 4.39
CA ASN A 218 32.62 12.36 5.60
C ASN A 218 31.91 11.95 6.91
N ALA A 219 30.77 11.26 6.82
CA ALA A 219 29.99 10.85 8.00
C ALA A 219 30.70 9.77 8.81
N LYS A 220 30.54 9.84 10.13
CA LYS A 220 31.05 8.83 11.07
C LYS A 220 29.95 7.89 11.55
N LYS A 221 28.73 8.40 11.68
CA LYS A 221 27.53 7.69 12.14
C LYS A 221 26.36 7.90 11.16
N PRO A 222 26.52 7.61 9.85
CA PRO A 222 25.42 7.79 8.91
C PRO A 222 24.33 6.73 9.13
N MET A 223 23.09 7.13 8.84
CA MET A 223 21.93 6.23 8.88
C MET A 223 21.02 6.51 7.66
N ILE A 224 20.63 5.46 6.96
CA ILE A 224 19.60 5.54 5.92
C ILE A 224 18.24 5.18 6.53
N VAL A 225 17.21 5.97 6.18
CA VAL A 225 15.81 5.61 6.40
C VAL A 225 15.08 5.67 5.06
N TRP A 226 14.58 4.53 4.60
CA TRP A 226 13.84 4.49 3.36
C TRP A 226 12.34 4.27 3.56
N GLY A 227 11.55 4.79 2.64
CA GLY A 227 10.10 4.63 2.60
C GLY A 227 9.63 3.94 1.33
N GLN A 228 8.32 3.99 1.13
CA GLN A 228 7.65 3.39 -0.04
C GLN A 228 8.13 3.99 -1.37
N GLY A 229 8.64 5.23 -1.38
CA GLY A 229 9.15 5.88 -2.59
C GLY A 229 10.25 5.09 -3.30
N VAL A 230 11.00 4.23 -2.58
CA VAL A 230 11.96 3.30 -3.18
C VAL A 230 11.24 2.24 -4.03
N ILE A 231 10.18 1.63 -3.49
CA ILE A 231 9.39 0.60 -4.19
C ILE A 231 8.61 1.20 -5.36
N LEU A 232 7.99 2.37 -5.15
CA LEU A 232 7.24 3.08 -6.19
C LEU A 232 8.15 3.58 -7.32
N GLY A 233 9.38 3.95 -6.99
CA GLY A 233 10.42 4.36 -7.93
C GLY A 233 11.14 3.19 -8.60
N GLN A 234 10.87 1.93 -8.19
CA GLN A 234 11.57 0.72 -8.65
C GLN A 234 13.09 0.84 -8.46
N ALA A 235 13.52 1.29 -7.29
CA ALA A 235 14.90 1.64 -6.94
C ALA A 235 15.50 0.70 -5.89
N GLU A 236 14.97 -0.52 -5.75
CA GLU A 236 15.40 -1.49 -4.74
C GLU A 236 16.86 -1.90 -4.91
N GLU A 237 17.29 -2.16 -6.16
CA GLU A 237 18.66 -2.54 -6.47
C GLU A 237 19.63 -1.37 -6.27
N GLU A 238 19.24 -0.15 -6.66
CA GLU A 238 20.04 1.05 -6.46
C GLU A 238 20.18 1.38 -4.96
N LEU A 239 19.10 1.21 -4.19
CA LEU A 239 19.14 1.36 -2.72
C LEU A 239 20.13 0.38 -2.11
N LYS A 240 20.02 -0.90 -2.47
CA LYS A 240 20.94 -1.95 -1.98
C LYS A 240 22.40 -1.64 -2.35
N ALA A 241 22.66 -1.25 -3.58
CA ALA A 241 24.00 -0.90 -4.04
C ALA A 241 24.61 0.27 -3.25
N VAL A 242 23.82 1.32 -2.96
CA VAL A 242 24.24 2.46 -2.14
C VAL A 242 24.56 2.02 -0.71
N ILE A 243 23.67 1.24 -0.09
CA ILE A 243 23.84 0.70 1.27
C ILE A 243 25.12 -0.12 1.38
N GLU A 244 25.34 -1.05 0.43
CA GLU A 244 26.50 -1.94 0.44
C GLU A 244 27.81 -1.19 0.15
N LYS A 245 27.82 -0.26 -0.83
CA LYS A 245 29.03 0.51 -1.17
C LYS A 245 29.50 1.39 -0.03
N ALA A 246 28.56 2.09 0.62
CA ALA A 246 28.88 3.01 1.71
C ALA A 246 28.90 2.33 3.08
N GLY A 247 28.47 1.07 3.21
CA GLY A 247 28.46 0.32 4.47
C GLY A 247 27.57 0.93 5.54
N ILE A 248 26.41 1.51 5.16
CA ILE A 248 25.57 2.30 6.04
C ILE A 248 24.44 1.46 6.65
N PRO A 249 24.25 1.45 7.98
CA PRO A 249 23.05 0.87 8.60
C PRO A 249 21.78 1.53 8.07
N ALA A 250 20.79 0.73 7.70
CA ALA A 250 19.62 1.21 6.99
C ALA A 250 18.33 0.65 7.60
N ALA A 251 17.36 1.52 7.86
CA ALA A 251 16.05 1.23 8.43
C ALA A 251 14.92 1.60 7.46
N TRP A 252 13.73 1.06 7.70
CA TRP A 252 12.58 1.29 6.85
C TRP A 252 11.37 1.83 7.62
N THR A 253 10.54 2.59 6.91
CA THR A 253 9.21 2.97 7.38
C THR A 253 8.21 1.87 7.05
N ILE A 254 7.06 1.83 7.71
CA ILE A 254 6.08 0.73 7.56
C ILE A 254 5.76 0.38 6.09
N LEU A 255 5.62 1.36 5.21
CA LEU A 255 5.37 1.13 3.78
C LEU A 255 6.65 0.90 2.96
N GLY A 256 7.82 1.12 3.53
CA GLY A 256 9.11 0.82 2.91
C GLY A 256 9.55 -0.64 3.05
N ALA A 257 8.88 -1.42 3.88
CA ALA A 257 9.20 -2.83 4.08
C ALA A 257 9.22 -3.59 2.75
N SER A 258 10.09 -4.59 2.67
CA SER A 258 10.34 -5.42 1.47
C SER A 258 11.19 -4.80 0.34
N ALA A 259 11.62 -3.53 0.42
CA ALA A 259 12.55 -2.98 -0.58
C ALA A 259 13.97 -3.57 -0.45
N LEU A 260 14.36 -3.97 0.75
CA LEU A 260 15.60 -4.68 1.03
C LEU A 260 15.24 -5.93 1.85
N PRO A 261 15.82 -7.12 1.57
CA PRO A 261 15.55 -8.32 2.36
C PRO A 261 15.75 -8.09 3.86
N THR A 262 14.84 -8.63 4.69
CA THR A 262 14.94 -8.51 6.15
C THR A 262 16.21 -9.15 6.72
N SER A 263 16.74 -10.17 6.02
CA SER A 263 17.98 -10.86 6.37
C SER A 263 19.26 -10.11 5.99
N HIS A 264 19.17 -8.97 5.28
CA HIS A 264 20.36 -8.23 4.84
C HIS A 264 21.14 -7.69 6.06
N PRO A 265 22.48 -7.87 6.14
CA PRO A 265 23.26 -7.57 7.33
C PRO A 265 23.29 -6.09 7.75
N LEU A 266 22.99 -5.16 6.84
CA LEU A 266 22.87 -3.74 7.10
C LEU A 266 21.42 -3.28 7.29
N ASN A 267 20.43 -4.19 7.18
CA ASN A 267 19.04 -3.90 7.53
C ASN A 267 18.89 -3.94 9.05
N ILE A 268 18.62 -2.79 9.66
CA ILE A 268 18.55 -2.63 11.10
C ILE A 268 17.11 -2.54 11.64
N GLY A 269 16.11 -2.82 10.80
CA GLY A 269 14.70 -2.90 11.20
C GLY A 269 13.87 -1.67 10.88
N MET A 270 12.69 -1.60 11.48
CA MET A 270 11.66 -0.59 11.26
C MET A 270 11.85 0.61 12.20
N VAL A 271 11.67 1.83 11.66
CA VAL A 271 11.51 3.05 12.47
C VAL A 271 10.04 3.39 12.68
N GLY A 272 9.78 4.21 13.69
CA GLY A 272 8.45 4.75 14.00
C GLY A 272 7.90 4.25 15.33
N MET A 273 6.66 4.65 15.65
CA MET A 273 6.03 4.45 16.96
C MET A 273 6.14 3.01 17.50
N HIS A 274 5.92 2.01 16.66
CA HIS A 274 6.09 0.59 16.99
C HIS A 274 7.27 -0.06 16.27
N GLY A 275 8.24 0.76 15.84
CA GLY A 275 9.48 0.29 15.24
C GLY A 275 10.44 -0.34 16.24
N ASN A 276 11.55 -0.83 15.74
CA ASN A 276 12.59 -1.45 16.56
C ASN A 276 13.30 -0.44 17.48
N TYR A 277 13.79 -0.93 18.60
CA TYR A 277 14.44 -0.12 19.63
C TYR A 277 15.69 0.59 19.11
N ALA A 278 16.57 -0.15 18.45
CA ALA A 278 17.85 0.36 17.97
C ALA A 278 17.70 1.50 16.95
N PRO A 279 16.98 1.35 15.81
CA PRO A 279 16.91 2.40 14.81
C PRO A 279 16.17 3.64 15.32
N ASN A 280 15.15 3.51 16.16
CA ASN A 280 14.48 4.66 16.75
C ASN A 280 15.43 5.46 17.65
N LYS A 281 16.09 4.80 18.60
CA LYS A 281 16.98 5.45 19.54
C LYS A 281 18.18 6.11 18.85
N LEU A 282 18.81 5.38 17.92
CA LEU A 282 20.03 5.82 17.25
C LEU A 282 19.78 6.86 16.14
N THR A 283 18.53 7.09 15.73
CA THR A 283 18.18 8.25 14.89
C THR A 283 18.60 9.57 15.52
N ASN A 284 18.53 9.69 16.86
CA ASN A 284 18.97 10.88 17.58
C ASN A 284 20.47 10.87 17.94
N GLU A 285 21.24 9.91 17.43
CA GLU A 285 22.70 9.83 17.64
C GLU A 285 23.49 9.83 16.32
N CYS A 286 22.81 9.65 15.17
CA CYS A 286 23.44 9.71 13.85
C CYS A 286 23.94 11.14 13.54
N ASP A 287 25.02 11.26 12.77
CA ASP A 287 25.55 12.55 12.31
C ASP A 287 25.03 12.96 10.92
N VAL A 288 24.64 11.98 10.10
CA VAL A 288 23.97 12.18 8.82
C VAL A 288 22.78 11.23 8.71
N LEU A 289 21.57 11.79 8.52
CA LEU A 289 20.35 11.05 8.27
C LEU A 289 19.97 11.19 6.80
N ILE A 290 19.92 10.06 6.09
CA ILE A 290 19.61 9.99 4.68
C ILE A 290 18.19 9.44 4.52
N ALA A 291 17.23 10.30 4.25
CA ALA A 291 15.83 9.94 4.03
C ALA A 291 15.57 9.72 2.53
N ILE A 292 15.06 8.54 2.16
CA ILE A 292 14.86 8.17 0.75
C ILE A 292 13.41 7.77 0.52
N GLY A 293 12.64 8.61 -0.20
CA GLY A 293 11.25 8.33 -0.53
C GLY A 293 10.35 8.11 0.69
N MET A 294 10.57 8.88 1.76
CA MET A 294 9.79 8.89 2.99
C MET A 294 9.45 10.34 3.39
N ARG A 295 8.30 10.56 4.00
CA ARG A 295 7.71 11.90 4.18
C ARG A 295 7.84 12.49 5.59
N PHE A 296 8.61 11.90 6.47
CA PHE A 296 8.78 12.35 7.86
C PHE A 296 7.43 12.57 8.58
N ASP A 297 6.52 11.60 8.50
CA ASP A 297 5.24 11.67 9.21
C ASP A 297 5.40 11.54 10.73
N ASP A 298 4.34 11.89 11.47
CA ASP A 298 4.33 11.94 12.93
C ASP A 298 4.59 10.57 13.59
N ARG A 299 4.27 9.47 12.92
CA ARG A 299 4.54 8.13 13.42
C ARG A 299 6.02 7.78 13.39
N VAL A 300 6.76 8.34 12.43
CA VAL A 300 8.21 8.15 12.29
C VAL A 300 8.99 9.16 13.13
N THR A 301 8.56 10.42 13.17
CA THR A 301 9.33 11.49 13.80
C THR A 301 9.07 11.66 15.30
N GLY A 302 7.89 11.26 15.78
CA GLY A 302 7.45 11.65 17.12
C GLY A 302 7.52 13.17 17.30
N ASP A 303 8.10 13.64 18.42
CA ASP A 303 8.31 15.07 18.67
C ASP A 303 9.35 15.68 17.74
N LEU A 304 8.89 16.48 16.78
CA LEU A 304 9.73 17.19 15.82
C LEU A 304 10.79 18.11 16.49
N LYS A 305 10.58 18.54 17.73
CA LYS A 305 11.55 19.38 18.46
C LYS A 305 12.82 18.63 18.85
N THR A 306 12.73 17.31 18.93
CA THR A 306 13.83 16.45 19.38
C THR A 306 14.33 15.50 18.27
N TYR A 307 13.64 15.41 17.14
CA TYR A 307 13.97 14.46 16.07
C TYR A 307 15.23 14.86 15.31
N ALA A 308 16.25 14.02 15.38
CA ALA A 308 17.52 14.08 14.61
C ALA A 308 18.19 15.48 14.56
N LYS A 309 18.10 16.28 15.65
CA LYS A 309 18.59 17.68 15.69
C LYS A 309 20.09 17.82 15.54
N GLN A 310 20.84 16.79 15.86
CA GLN A 310 22.30 16.73 15.77
C GLN A 310 22.78 16.35 14.35
N ALA A 311 21.88 15.76 13.53
CA ALA A 311 22.22 15.21 12.23
C ALA A 311 22.13 16.24 11.09
N LYS A 312 22.96 16.08 10.06
CA LYS A 312 22.72 16.66 8.75
C LYS A 312 21.70 15.81 8.02
N ILE A 313 20.65 16.45 7.50
CA ILE A 313 19.52 15.77 6.85
C ILE A 313 19.67 15.84 5.32
N ILE A 314 19.71 14.68 4.68
CA ILE A 314 19.63 14.56 3.23
C ILE A 314 18.28 13.96 2.88
N HIS A 315 17.46 14.64 2.07
CA HIS A 315 16.11 14.18 1.72
C HIS A 315 15.97 13.96 0.21
N PHE A 316 15.80 12.69 -0.18
CA PHE A 316 15.51 12.26 -1.55
C PHE A 316 14.01 12.07 -1.70
N ASP A 317 13.35 12.87 -2.54
CA ASP A 317 11.93 12.71 -2.83
C ASP A 317 11.59 13.14 -4.27
N ILE A 318 10.50 12.59 -4.81
CA ILE A 318 9.97 12.98 -6.11
C ILE A 318 9.00 14.17 -6.00
N ASP A 319 8.40 14.36 -4.83
CA ASP A 319 7.39 15.37 -4.56
C ASP A 319 8.02 16.60 -3.89
N PRO A 320 8.12 17.75 -4.59
CA PRO A 320 8.68 18.96 -4.00
C PRO A 320 7.90 19.46 -2.78
N ALA A 321 6.62 19.06 -2.63
CA ALA A 321 5.80 19.46 -1.50
C ALA A 321 6.17 18.72 -0.20
N GLU A 322 6.88 17.62 -0.26
CA GLU A 322 7.36 16.90 0.92
C GLU A 322 8.71 17.44 1.44
N ILE A 323 9.49 18.13 0.59
CA ILE A 323 10.77 18.73 1.00
C ILE A 323 10.51 19.85 1.99
N ASP A 324 11.24 19.83 3.12
CA ASP A 324 11.19 20.82 4.21
C ASP A 324 9.81 20.97 4.89
N LYS A 325 8.87 20.07 4.63
CA LYS A 325 7.51 20.14 5.17
C LYS A 325 7.46 19.90 6.69
N ASN A 326 8.06 18.82 7.16
CA ASN A 326 8.08 18.45 8.59
C ASN A 326 9.48 18.56 9.19
N VAL A 327 10.49 18.12 8.47
CA VAL A 327 11.91 18.18 8.88
C VAL A 327 12.66 18.96 7.82
N LYS A 328 13.43 19.98 8.26
CA LYS A 328 14.23 20.77 7.36
C LYS A 328 15.46 19.97 6.91
N SER A 329 15.67 19.89 5.59
CA SER A 329 16.84 19.25 5.00
C SER A 329 18.03 20.22 4.87
N ASP A 330 19.25 19.69 5.04
CA ASP A 330 20.49 20.38 4.67
C ASP A 330 20.76 20.21 3.16
N VAL A 331 20.39 19.05 2.61
CA VAL A 331 20.47 18.78 1.17
C VAL A 331 19.15 18.13 0.71
N ALA A 332 18.45 18.78 -0.19
CA ALA A 332 17.27 18.25 -0.88
C ALA A 332 17.66 17.69 -2.25
N VAL A 333 17.34 16.43 -2.51
CA VAL A 333 17.54 15.77 -3.81
C VAL A 333 16.19 15.46 -4.41
N LEU A 334 15.71 16.35 -5.28
CA LEU A 334 14.47 16.16 -6.01
C LEU A 334 14.71 15.29 -7.25
N GLY A 335 13.85 14.29 -7.46
CA GLY A 335 13.93 13.42 -8.63
C GLY A 335 13.39 12.02 -8.39
N ASN A 336 13.43 11.20 -9.43
CA ASN A 336 13.12 9.79 -9.31
C ASN A 336 14.20 9.08 -8.49
N SER A 337 13.81 8.28 -7.49
CA SER A 337 14.74 7.59 -6.58
C SER A 337 15.73 6.69 -7.32
N LYS A 338 15.29 6.00 -8.38
CA LYS A 338 16.17 5.12 -9.17
C LYS A 338 17.31 5.90 -9.81
N GLU A 339 17.00 7.01 -10.50
CA GLU A 339 18.00 7.86 -11.16
C GLU A 339 18.90 8.54 -10.11
N SER A 340 18.31 9.11 -9.07
CA SER A 340 19.05 9.84 -8.03
C SER A 340 20.00 8.93 -7.24
N LEU A 341 19.59 7.69 -6.92
CA LEU A 341 20.44 6.73 -6.22
C LEU A 341 21.54 6.17 -7.11
N ALA A 342 21.29 5.98 -8.41
CA ALA A 342 22.35 5.59 -9.36
C ALA A 342 23.45 6.67 -9.45
N LEU A 343 23.05 7.95 -9.56
CA LEU A 343 23.99 9.07 -9.55
C LEU A 343 24.74 9.19 -8.22
N LEU A 344 24.03 8.99 -7.11
CA LEU A 344 24.65 8.97 -5.78
C LEU A 344 25.68 7.84 -5.66
N PHE A 345 25.33 6.64 -6.11
CA PHE A 345 26.25 5.49 -6.09
C PHE A 345 27.58 5.83 -6.74
N ASP A 346 27.57 6.46 -7.92
CA ASP A 346 28.80 6.83 -8.62
C ASP A 346 29.67 7.81 -7.83
N ALA A 347 29.06 8.74 -7.08
CA ALA A 347 29.75 9.77 -6.30
C ALA A 347 30.21 9.30 -4.91
N LEU A 348 29.72 8.14 -4.41
CA LEU A 348 30.11 7.62 -3.11
C LEU A 348 31.47 6.90 -3.13
N ASN A 349 32.20 7.03 -2.03
CA ASN A 349 33.37 6.19 -1.73
C ASN A 349 32.91 4.84 -1.14
N LYS A 350 33.71 3.79 -1.36
CA LYS A 350 33.54 2.55 -0.60
C LYS A 350 33.95 2.79 0.86
N ASN A 351 33.08 2.40 1.79
CA ASN A 351 33.30 2.61 3.23
C ASN A 351 32.69 1.46 4.05
N SER A 352 32.97 1.43 5.35
CA SER A 352 32.27 0.62 6.35
C SER A 352 32.12 1.42 7.65
N HIS A 353 31.07 1.12 8.39
CA HIS A 353 30.76 1.76 9.67
C HIS A 353 30.57 0.69 10.76
N ASP A 354 31.51 -0.25 10.88
CA ASP A 354 31.39 -1.45 11.71
C ASP A 354 31.17 -1.14 13.20
N SER A 355 31.86 -0.12 13.75
CA SER A 355 31.64 0.31 15.12
C SER A 355 30.24 0.89 15.34
N TRP A 356 29.74 1.64 14.36
CA TRP A 356 28.38 2.19 14.39
C TRP A 356 27.33 1.09 14.24
N LEU A 357 27.52 0.16 13.32
CA LEU A 357 26.65 -1.02 13.18
C LEU A 357 26.61 -1.87 14.45
N LYS A 358 27.73 -1.93 15.19
CA LYS A 358 27.78 -2.64 16.47
C LYS A 358 26.84 -2.01 17.49
N GLU A 359 26.72 -0.68 17.57
CA GLU A 359 25.78 0.00 18.47
C GLU A 359 24.33 -0.44 18.21
N PHE A 360 23.91 -0.60 16.92
CA PHE A 360 22.60 -1.15 16.58
C PHE A 360 22.44 -2.60 17.06
N LYS A 361 23.44 -3.45 16.87
CA LYS A 361 23.41 -4.85 17.31
C LYS A 361 23.32 -4.99 18.81
N ASP A 362 24.02 -4.14 19.56
CA ASP A 362 24.00 -4.15 21.02
C ASP A 362 22.60 -3.77 21.55
N LEU A 363 21.96 -2.75 20.96
CA LEU A 363 20.59 -2.36 21.32
C LEU A 363 19.54 -3.39 20.84
N TYR A 364 19.74 -4.01 19.69
CA TYR A 364 18.90 -5.10 19.23
C TYR A 364 18.93 -6.29 20.19
N ALA A 365 20.09 -6.63 20.75
CA ALA A 365 20.19 -7.69 21.75
C ALA A 365 19.35 -7.40 23.01
N ILE A 366 19.27 -6.12 23.43
CA ILE A 366 18.42 -5.70 24.54
C ILE A 366 16.92 -5.87 24.17
N GLU A 367 16.53 -5.43 22.98
CA GLU A 367 15.17 -5.60 22.49
C GLU A 367 14.79 -7.08 22.36
N PHE A 368 15.72 -7.89 21.85
CA PHE A 368 15.51 -9.33 21.69
C PHE A 368 15.16 -10.00 23.03
N GLU A 369 15.95 -9.79 24.07
CA GLU A 369 15.70 -10.41 25.37
C GLU A 369 14.45 -9.87 26.08
N LYS A 370 14.15 -8.57 25.92
CA LYS A 370 13.03 -7.94 26.63
C LYS A 370 11.68 -8.08 25.94
N VAL A 371 11.66 -8.18 24.62
CA VAL A 371 10.45 -8.12 23.81
C VAL A 371 10.38 -9.32 22.84
N ILE A 372 11.28 -9.36 21.84
CA ILE A 372 11.15 -10.23 20.69
C ILE A 372 11.07 -11.71 21.08
N LYS A 373 11.93 -12.11 22.02
CA LYS A 373 11.97 -13.50 22.52
C LYS A 373 10.64 -13.94 23.13
N GLY A 374 9.98 -13.03 23.87
CA GLY A 374 8.66 -13.28 24.45
C GLY A 374 7.55 -13.35 23.40
N ASP A 375 7.67 -12.58 22.32
CA ASP A 375 6.68 -12.55 21.25
C ASP A 375 6.75 -13.78 20.33
N ILE A 376 7.97 -14.25 19.99
CA ILE A 376 8.15 -15.32 19.00
C ILE A 376 8.48 -16.70 19.61
N ASN A 377 8.87 -16.75 20.90
CA ASN A 377 9.16 -17.96 21.66
C ASN A 377 8.60 -17.83 23.08
N PRO A 378 7.28 -17.63 23.24
CA PRO A 378 6.70 -17.38 24.55
C PRO A 378 6.83 -18.59 25.46
N THR A 379 7.01 -18.31 26.78
CA THR A 379 6.96 -19.32 27.84
C THR A 379 5.62 -19.34 28.58
N LYS A 380 4.76 -18.33 28.33
CA LYS A 380 3.39 -18.25 28.86
C LYS A 380 2.47 -19.25 28.16
N GLU A 381 1.33 -19.58 28.77
CA GLU A 381 0.40 -20.60 28.27
C GLU A 381 -0.27 -20.19 26.97
N GLY A 382 -0.77 -18.95 26.86
CA GLY A 382 -1.51 -18.48 25.68
C GLY A 382 -0.63 -18.24 24.45
N LEU A 383 -1.28 -18.28 23.29
CA LEU A 383 -0.65 -17.99 21.99
C LEU A 383 -0.36 -16.50 21.82
N THR A 384 0.77 -16.16 21.19
CA THR A 384 1.10 -14.78 20.80
C THR A 384 0.93 -14.58 19.31
N MET A 385 0.67 -13.34 18.89
CA MET A 385 0.64 -12.99 17.47
C MET A 385 2.01 -13.21 16.79
N GLY A 386 3.11 -12.99 17.53
CA GLY A 386 4.48 -13.14 17.01
C GLY A 386 4.84 -14.57 16.65
N GLU A 387 4.42 -15.58 17.47
CA GLU A 387 4.70 -16.98 17.15
C GLU A 387 3.91 -17.46 15.92
N VAL A 388 2.73 -16.88 15.64
CA VAL A 388 1.98 -17.16 14.40
C VAL A 388 2.76 -16.68 13.18
N LEU A 389 3.26 -15.44 13.21
CA LEU A 389 4.09 -14.91 12.13
C LEU A 389 5.37 -15.71 11.94
N LYS A 390 6.00 -16.17 13.03
CA LYS A 390 7.17 -17.05 12.97
C LYS A 390 6.88 -18.34 12.22
N GLN A 391 5.73 -18.99 12.46
CA GLN A 391 5.35 -20.20 11.73
C GLN A 391 5.06 -19.92 10.25
N ILE A 392 4.43 -18.79 9.94
CA ILE A 392 4.22 -18.37 8.54
C ILE A 392 5.56 -18.15 7.82
N ASN A 393 6.54 -17.52 8.47
CA ASN A 393 7.89 -17.33 7.90
C ASN A 393 8.58 -18.67 7.60
N ILE A 394 8.47 -19.64 8.51
CA ILE A 394 9.05 -20.99 8.31
C ILE A 394 8.47 -21.65 7.06
N GLU A 395 7.15 -21.65 6.92
CA GLU A 395 6.48 -22.33 5.81
C GLU A 395 6.62 -21.57 4.48
N SER A 396 6.57 -20.22 4.50
CA SER A 396 6.70 -19.38 3.31
C SER A 396 8.15 -19.12 2.90
N LYS A 397 9.11 -19.35 3.81
CA LYS A 397 10.53 -19.00 3.66
C LYS A 397 10.73 -17.51 3.33
N GLY A 398 9.87 -16.65 3.86
CA GLY A 398 9.88 -15.20 3.62
C GLY A 398 9.48 -14.76 2.20
N ASN A 399 8.83 -15.63 1.41
CA ASN A 399 8.44 -15.33 0.03
C ASN A 399 6.95 -14.97 -0.13
N ALA A 400 6.15 -15.13 0.93
CA ALA A 400 4.75 -14.75 0.89
C ALA A 400 4.57 -13.22 0.79
N ALA A 401 3.53 -12.80 0.09
CA ALA A 401 3.02 -11.44 0.21
C ALA A 401 2.12 -11.37 1.45
N ILE A 402 2.51 -10.55 2.41
CA ILE A 402 1.77 -10.33 3.65
C ILE A 402 0.87 -9.10 3.46
N VAL A 403 -0.43 -9.33 3.57
CA VAL A 403 -1.43 -8.27 3.50
C VAL A 403 -2.01 -8.09 4.90
N SER A 404 -1.59 -7.04 5.60
CA SER A 404 -2.04 -6.85 6.98
C SER A 404 -3.14 -5.80 7.11
N ASP A 405 -4.13 -6.11 7.94
CA ASP A 405 -5.14 -5.16 8.40
C ASP A 405 -4.57 -4.24 9.48
N VAL A 406 -5.37 -3.31 9.98
CA VAL A 406 -4.93 -2.27 10.90
C VAL A 406 -5.21 -2.62 12.36
N GLY A 407 -4.17 -2.58 13.19
CA GLY A 407 -4.25 -2.90 14.62
C GLY A 407 -2.94 -3.47 15.17
N GLN A 408 -2.99 -4.15 16.31
CA GLN A 408 -1.81 -4.80 16.91
C GLN A 408 -1.18 -5.82 15.94
N HIS A 409 -1.99 -6.60 15.27
CA HIS A 409 -1.57 -7.58 14.26
C HIS A 409 -0.82 -6.94 13.08
N GLN A 410 -1.14 -5.70 12.70
CA GLN A 410 -0.38 -4.95 11.69
C GLN A 410 1.06 -4.71 12.15
N MET A 411 1.22 -4.20 13.36
CA MET A 411 2.54 -3.89 13.92
C MET A 411 3.37 -5.16 14.06
N ILE A 412 2.77 -6.23 14.55
CA ILE A 412 3.41 -7.54 14.67
C ILE A 412 3.79 -8.10 13.29
N ALA A 413 2.88 -8.05 12.32
CA ALA A 413 3.16 -8.51 10.95
C ALA A 413 4.31 -7.72 10.31
N CYS A 414 4.27 -6.38 10.39
CA CYS A 414 5.33 -5.54 9.82
C CYS A 414 6.69 -5.76 10.49
N ARG A 415 6.74 -6.10 11.79
CA ARG A 415 8.00 -6.31 12.52
C ARG A 415 8.57 -7.71 12.38
N TYR A 416 7.71 -8.73 12.30
CA TYR A 416 8.13 -10.13 12.39
C TYR A 416 7.98 -10.93 11.10
N ALA A 417 7.32 -10.41 10.07
CA ALA A 417 7.32 -11.07 8.78
C ALA A 417 8.69 -10.93 8.10
N ASP A 418 9.15 -12.02 7.51
CA ASP A 418 10.34 -12.01 6.66
C ASP A 418 9.94 -11.60 5.24
N PHE A 419 10.67 -10.65 4.68
CA PHE A 419 10.48 -10.15 3.32
C PHE A 419 11.74 -10.38 2.49
N ASN A 420 11.73 -11.41 1.65
CA ASN A 420 12.82 -11.71 0.73
C ASN A 420 12.56 -11.21 -0.70
N VAL A 421 11.33 -10.81 -0.99
CA VAL A 421 10.87 -10.36 -2.30
C VAL A 421 10.24 -8.98 -2.17
N SER A 422 10.57 -8.06 -3.07
CA SER A 422 9.94 -6.73 -3.10
C SER A 422 8.43 -6.81 -3.28
N LYS A 423 7.71 -5.76 -2.85
CA LYS A 423 6.24 -5.67 -2.91
C LYS A 423 5.52 -6.78 -2.14
N SER A 424 6.13 -7.25 -1.05
CA SER A 424 5.56 -8.29 -0.18
C SER A 424 4.84 -7.76 1.04
N ASN A 425 4.97 -6.48 1.39
CA ASN A 425 4.25 -5.84 2.47
C ASN A 425 3.14 -4.95 1.90
N ILE A 426 1.89 -5.31 2.15
CA ILE A 426 0.71 -4.60 1.68
C ILE A 426 -0.17 -4.26 2.88
N THR A 427 -0.31 -2.97 3.20
CA THR A 427 -1.07 -2.53 4.37
C THR A 427 -1.53 -1.09 4.21
N SER A 428 -2.57 -0.68 4.93
CA SER A 428 -2.99 0.72 5.05
C SER A 428 -2.07 1.41 6.06
N GLY A 429 -1.05 2.13 5.56
CA GLY A 429 -0.02 2.71 6.41
C GLY A 429 -0.33 4.11 6.90
N GLY A 430 -0.91 4.95 6.06
CA GLY A 430 -1.14 6.37 6.35
C GLY A 430 -2.53 6.67 6.89
N LEU A 431 -3.59 6.12 6.29
CA LEU A 431 -4.96 6.31 6.77
C LEU A 431 -5.31 5.38 7.93
N GLY A 432 -4.72 4.18 7.94
CA GLY A 432 -4.98 3.20 8.99
C GLY A 432 -6.39 2.61 8.90
N THR A 433 -6.81 2.22 7.70
CA THR A 433 -8.16 1.75 7.40
C THR A 433 -8.34 0.30 7.84
N MET A 434 -9.09 0.08 8.93
CA MET A 434 -9.55 -1.26 9.31
C MET A 434 -10.49 -1.84 8.23
N GLY A 435 -10.39 -3.15 7.98
CA GLY A 435 -11.12 -3.82 6.90
C GLY A 435 -10.39 -3.79 5.55
N PHE A 436 -9.18 -3.22 5.48
CA PHE A 436 -8.37 -3.14 4.26
C PHE A 436 -7.91 -4.51 3.75
N ALA A 437 -7.43 -5.38 4.66
CA ALA A 437 -6.61 -6.52 4.26
C ALA A 437 -7.35 -7.58 3.43
N LEU A 438 -8.57 -7.94 3.79
CA LEU A 438 -9.29 -9.02 3.10
C LEU A 438 -9.52 -8.69 1.61
N PRO A 439 -10.13 -7.56 1.24
CA PRO A 439 -10.27 -7.19 -0.17
C PRO A 439 -8.92 -6.91 -0.85
N ALA A 440 -7.95 -6.29 -0.17
CA ALA A 440 -6.62 -6.05 -0.74
C ALA A 440 -5.88 -7.36 -1.05
N ALA A 441 -6.05 -8.40 -0.22
CA ALA A 441 -5.49 -9.72 -0.48
C ALA A 441 -6.11 -10.38 -1.72
N ILE A 442 -7.40 -10.17 -1.97
CA ILE A 442 -8.06 -10.61 -3.22
C ILE A 442 -7.36 -9.95 -4.40
N GLY A 443 -7.24 -8.63 -4.37
CA GLY A 443 -6.56 -7.87 -5.43
C GLY A 443 -5.12 -8.31 -5.65
N ALA A 444 -4.37 -8.51 -4.59
CA ALA A 444 -2.99 -8.99 -4.64
C ALA A 444 -2.89 -10.40 -5.25
N LYS A 445 -3.77 -11.32 -4.85
CA LYS A 445 -3.79 -12.69 -5.38
C LYS A 445 -4.17 -12.74 -6.85
N MET A 446 -5.14 -11.92 -7.27
CA MET A 446 -5.55 -11.83 -8.67
C MET A 446 -4.42 -11.26 -9.56
N ALA A 447 -3.64 -10.32 -9.03
CA ALA A 447 -2.51 -9.72 -9.74
C ALA A 447 -1.25 -10.60 -9.79
N ALA A 448 -1.08 -11.49 -8.81
CA ALA A 448 0.07 -12.37 -8.69
C ALA A 448 -0.37 -13.81 -8.32
N PRO A 449 -1.02 -14.52 -9.25
CA PRO A 449 -1.65 -15.82 -8.98
C PRO A 449 -0.66 -16.89 -8.50
N ASP A 450 0.59 -16.80 -8.89
CA ASP A 450 1.66 -17.75 -8.51
C ASP A 450 2.29 -17.46 -7.14
N ARG A 451 2.03 -16.27 -6.55
CA ARG A 451 2.54 -15.93 -5.22
C ARG A 451 1.57 -16.40 -4.13
N GLU A 452 2.14 -16.87 -3.02
CA GLU A 452 1.34 -17.03 -1.80
C GLU A 452 1.00 -15.65 -1.23
N VAL A 453 -0.29 -15.44 -0.97
CA VAL A 453 -0.82 -14.22 -0.36
C VAL A 453 -1.46 -14.58 0.96
N VAL A 454 -0.95 -14.01 2.04
CA VAL A 454 -1.41 -14.27 3.41
C VAL A 454 -1.99 -12.96 3.97
N ALA A 455 -3.28 -12.96 4.24
CA ALA A 455 -3.98 -11.87 4.90
C ALA A 455 -3.88 -12.04 6.42
N ILE A 456 -3.28 -11.10 7.14
CA ILE A 456 -3.17 -11.06 8.59
C ILE A 456 -4.16 -10.04 9.13
N ILE A 457 -5.19 -10.49 9.82
CA ILE A 457 -6.34 -9.66 10.15
C ILE A 457 -6.68 -9.84 11.64
N GLY A 458 -7.05 -8.77 12.34
CA GLY A 458 -7.68 -8.86 13.67
C GLY A 458 -9.17 -9.18 13.56
N ASP A 459 -9.75 -9.74 14.61
CA ASP A 459 -11.16 -10.11 14.68
C ASP A 459 -12.12 -8.94 14.40
N GLY A 460 -11.77 -7.72 14.85
CA GLY A 460 -12.53 -6.51 14.53
C GLY A 460 -12.46 -6.11 13.06
N GLY A 461 -11.26 -6.06 12.49
CA GLY A 461 -11.05 -5.71 11.07
C GLY A 461 -11.65 -6.73 10.11
N TYR A 462 -11.61 -8.01 10.47
CA TYR A 462 -12.21 -9.08 9.68
C TYR A 462 -13.72 -8.88 9.49
N GLN A 463 -14.43 -8.48 10.52
CA GLN A 463 -15.88 -8.27 10.46
C GLN A 463 -16.29 -7.07 9.60
N MET A 464 -15.40 -6.11 9.34
CA MET A 464 -15.71 -4.91 8.54
C MET A 464 -15.89 -5.22 7.04
N ASN A 465 -15.23 -6.26 6.52
CA ASN A 465 -15.33 -6.67 5.12
C ASN A 465 -15.51 -8.19 4.94
N ILE A 466 -16.12 -8.84 5.93
CA ILE A 466 -16.33 -10.29 5.95
C ILE A 466 -17.12 -10.80 4.72
N GLN A 467 -17.98 -9.97 4.14
CA GLN A 467 -18.76 -10.30 2.94
C GLN A 467 -17.88 -10.59 1.72
N GLU A 468 -16.62 -10.13 1.70
CA GLU A 468 -15.68 -10.40 0.62
C GLU A 468 -15.21 -11.88 0.56
N LEU A 469 -15.54 -12.69 1.56
CA LEU A 469 -15.45 -14.15 1.45
C LEU A 469 -16.27 -14.67 0.26
N GLY A 470 -17.41 -14.04 -0.03
CA GLY A 470 -18.20 -14.33 -1.24
C GLY A 470 -17.45 -14.02 -2.54
N THR A 471 -16.61 -12.98 -2.54
CA THR A 471 -15.73 -12.66 -3.68
C THR A 471 -14.63 -13.71 -3.82
N ILE A 472 -13.98 -14.09 -2.72
CA ILE A 472 -12.96 -15.15 -2.70
C ILE A 472 -13.52 -16.45 -3.26
N PHE A 473 -14.69 -16.86 -2.79
CA PHE A 473 -15.35 -18.08 -3.27
C PHE A 473 -15.68 -18.03 -4.75
N GLN A 474 -16.32 -16.94 -5.20
CA GLN A 474 -16.73 -16.77 -6.59
C GLN A 474 -15.53 -16.73 -7.56
N GLN A 475 -14.45 -16.05 -7.17
CA GLN A 475 -13.24 -15.90 -7.99
C GLN A 475 -12.24 -17.04 -7.82
N LYS A 476 -12.48 -17.96 -6.89
CA LYS A 476 -11.54 -19.02 -6.49
C LYS A 476 -10.15 -18.44 -6.14
N ALA A 477 -10.14 -17.29 -5.51
CA ALA A 477 -8.90 -16.60 -5.15
C ALA A 477 -8.23 -17.34 -3.98
N ALA A 478 -7.11 -18.00 -4.23
CA ALA A 478 -6.41 -18.84 -3.24
C ALA A 478 -5.66 -17.98 -2.18
N VAL A 479 -6.41 -17.17 -1.43
CA VAL A 479 -5.90 -16.35 -0.32
C VAL A 479 -5.84 -17.17 0.96
N LYS A 480 -4.73 -17.05 1.72
CA LYS A 480 -4.62 -17.57 3.07
C LYS A 480 -5.08 -16.50 4.06
N ILE A 481 -6.14 -16.74 4.78
CA ILE A 481 -6.77 -15.78 5.69
C ILE A 481 -6.43 -16.20 7.12
N VAL A 482 -5.67 -15.37 7.83
CA VAL A 482 -5.29 -15.62 9.24
C VAL A 482 -5.95 -14.56 10.10
N VAL A 483 -6.92 -14.96 10.90
CA VAL A 483 -7.58 -14.10 11.89
C VAL A 483 -6.94 -14.31 13.25
N LEU A 484 -6.26 -13.27 13.75
CA LEU A 484 -5.69 -13.23 15.08
C LEU A 484 -6.75 -12.69 16.05
N ASN A 485 -7.46 -13.62 16.68
CA ASN A 485 -8.62 -13.33 17.51
C ASN A 485 -8.21 -13.16 18.98
N ASN A 486 -8.23 -11.93 19.48
CA ASN A 486 -8.00 -11.60 20.88
C ASN A 486 -9.27 -11.08 21.59
N GLU A 487 -10.42 -11.11 20.93
CA GLU A 487 -11.71 -10.61 21.43
C GLU A 487 -11.68 -9.14 21.87
N PHE A 488 -10.80 -8.34 21.25
CA PHE A 488 -10.66 -6.92 21.51
C PHE A 488 -10.33 -6.12 20.24
N LEU A 489 -10.73 -4.86 20.21
CA LEU A 489 -10.08 -3.85 19.39
C LEU A 489 -8.69 -3.56 20.02
N GLY A 490 -7.75 -4.48 19.79
CA GLY A 490 -6.54 -4.66 20.58
C GLY A 490 -5.67 -3.41 20.71
N MET A 491 -5.47 -2.63 19.63
CA MET A 491 -4.68 -1.40 19.69
C MET A 491 -5.40 -0.32 20.52
N VAL A 492 -6.72 -0.17 20.39
CA VAL A 492 -7.50 0.79 21.18
C VAL A 492 -7.49 0.38 22.66
N ARG A 493 -7.68 -0.92 22.94
CA ARG A 493 -7.56 -1.48 24.29
C ARG A 493 -6.19 -1.18 24.90
N GLN A 494 -5.09 -1.37 24.14
CA GLN A 494 -3.73 -1.07 24.60
C GLN A 494 -3.58 0.41 25.02
N TRP A 495 -4.14 1.33 24.23
CA TRP A 495 -4.14 2.76 24.59
C TRP A 495 -4.97 3.04 25.85
N GLN A 496 -6.14 2.41 26.00
CA GLN A 496 -6.94 2.52 27.21
C GLN A 496 -6.21 1.97 28.44
N GLN A 497 -5.46 0.87 28.26
CA GLN A 497 -4.67 0.30 29.33
C GLN A 497 -3.53 1.22 29.78
N LEU A 498 -2.79 1.78 28.84
CA LEU A 498 -1.56 2.53 29.12
C LEU A 498 -1.81 3.98 29.52
N PHE A 499 -2.90 4.59 29.04
CA PHE A 499 -3.13 6.03 29.18
C PHE A 499 -4.47 6.41 29.80
N PHE A 500 -5.39 5.45 30.03
CA PHE A 500 -6.72 5.69 30.55
C PHE A 500 -7.09 4.76 31.72
N ASP A 501 -6.11 4.36 32.53
CA ASP A 501 -6.29 3.58 33.77
C ASP A 501 -7.13 2.29 33.57
N LYS A 502 -6.93 1.60 32.46
CA LYS A 502 -7.65 0.36 32.09
C LYS A 502 -9.16 0.53 31.97
N ARG A 503 -9.66 1.74 31.70
CA ARG A 503 -11.08 1.95 31.40
C ARG A 503 -11.39 1.47 29.99
N TYR A 504 -11.66 0.20 29.85
CA TYR A 504 -11.97 -0.47 28.56
C TYR A 504 -13.41 -0.13 28.12
N ALA A 505 -13.56 0.97 27.39
CA ALA A 505 -14.85 1.41 26.89
C ALA A 505 -15.04 0.95 25.44
N SER A 506 -16.03 0.09 25.20
CA SER A 506 -16.45 -0.37 23.86
C SER A 506 -15.33 -0.99 23.01
N THR A 507 -14.40 -1.70 23.65
CA THR A 507 -13.27 -2.34 22.96
C THR A 507 -13.28 -3.86 23.05
N GLU A 508 -13.97 -4.44 24.04
CA GLU A 508 -14.20 -5.88 24.15
C GLU A 508 -15.23 -6.33 23.12
N MET A 509 -14.98 -7.47 22.49
CA MET A 509 -15.82 -8.02 21.43
C MET A 509 -16.28 -9.43 21.78
N THR A 510 -17.57 -9.69 21.57
CA THR A 510 -18.10 -11.05 21.54
C THR A 510 -18.22 -11.48 20.08
N ASN A 511 -17.37 -12.39 19.66
CA ASN A 511 -17.26 -12.79 18.27
C ASN A 511 -18.19 -13.95 17.91
N PRO A 512 -18.74 -13.98 16.67
CA PRO A 512 -19.44 -15.13 16.15
C PRO A 512 -18.47 -16.30 15.89
N ASN A 513 -19.00 -17.46 15.53
CA ASN A 513 -18.18 -18.58 15.07
C ASN A 513 -17.62 -18.31 13.67
N PHE A 514 -16.41 -17.77 13.58
CA PHE A 514 -15.76 -17.39 12.31
C PHE A 514 -15.49 -18.59 11.40
N VAL A 515 -15.18 -19.76 11.98
CA VAL A 515 -15.00 -21.01 11.22
C VAL A 515 -16.29 -21.38 10.51
N ALA A 516 -17.42 -21.40 11.22
CA ALA A 516 -18.71 -21.71 10.61
C ALA A 516 -19.11 -20.69 9.51
N ILE A 517 -18.74 -19.42 9.68
CA ILE A 517 -18.97 -18.40 8.64
C ILE A 517 -18.12 -18.69 7.40
N ALA A 518 -16.83 -18.97 7.55
CA ALA A 518 -15.94 -19.30 6.44
C ALA A 518 -16.40 -20.57 5.69
N GLU A 519 -16.80 -21.60 6.44
CA GLU A 519 -17.35 -22.84 5.89
C GLU A 519 -18.70 -22.60 5.16
N GLY A 520 -19.51 -21.65 5.64
CA GLY A 520 -20.73 -21.20 4.95
C GLY A 520 -20.46 -20.57 3.57
N TYR A 521 -19.26 -20.04 3.35
CA TYR A 521 -18.75 -19.61 2.05
C TYR A 521 -17.93 -20.69 1.33
N TYR A 522 -18.00 -21.95 1.78
CA TYR A 522 -17.27 -23.10 1.22
C TYR A 522 -15.74 -22.92 1.25
N ILE A 523 -15.22 -22.13 2.18
CA ILE A 523 -13.79 -21.95 2.42
C ILE A 523 -13.38 -22.92 3.53
N LYS A 524 -12.36 -23.76 3.26
CA LYS A 524 -11.80 -24.65 4.27
C LYS A 524 -11.29 -23.83 5.46
N ALA A 525 -11.71 -24.20 6.67
CA ALA A 525 -11.43 -23.42 7.87
C ALA A 525 -10.91 -24.28 9.01
N LYS A 526 -10.10 -23.67 9.88
CA LYS A 526 -9.58 -24.29 11.09
C LYS A 526 -9.46 -23.25 12.21
N LYS A 527 -9.68 -23.67 13.43
CA LYS A 527 -9.47 -22.89 14.66
C LYS A 527 -8.33 -23.49 15.46
N VAL A 528 -7.41 -22.64 15.93
CA VAL A 528 -6.29 -23.00 16.80
C VAL A 528 -6.44 -22.26 18.13
N THR A 529 -6.43 -23.01 19.22
CA THR A 529 -6.52 -22.49 20.60
C THR A 529 -5.33 -22.92 21.45
N LYS A 530 -4.55 -23.89 20.96
CA LYS A 530 -3.40 -24.46 21.69
C LYS A 530 -2.13 -24.38 20.85
N ARG A 531 -1.01 -24.10 21.52
CA ARG A 531 0.29 -23.89 20.87
C ARG A 531 0.77 -25.10 20.07
N GLU A 532 0.55 -26.30 20.58
CA GLU A 532 0.94 -27.56 19.92
C GLU A 532 0.23 -27.80 18.58
N GLU A 533 -0.89 -27.15 18.34
CA GLU A 533 -1.67 -27.27 17.10
C GLU A 533 -1.18 -26.28 16.01
N LEU A 534 -0.48 -25.22 16.40
CA LEU A 534 -0.18 -24.07 15.53
C LEU A 534 0.65 -24.45 14.31
N ALA A 535 1.77 -25.15 14.52
CA ALA A 535 2.70 -25.49 13.45
C ALA A 535 2.03 -26.33 12.35
N GLU A 536 1.26 -27.36 12.74
CA GLU A 536 0.56 -28.23 11.78
C GLU A 536 -0.58 -27.48 11.07
N ALA A 537 -1.30 -26.60 11.77
CA ALA A 537 -2.37 -25.81 11.18
C ALA A 537 -1.84 -24.81 10.13
N VAL A 538 -0.74 -24.12 10.43
CA VAL A 538 -0.10 -23.21 9.47
C VAL A 538 0.46 -23.99 8.28
N LYS A 539 1.11 -25.12 8.49
CA LYS A 539 1.60 -25.99 7.41
C LYS A 539 0.46 -26.46 6.51
N GLU A 540 -0.66 -26.93 7.08
CA GLU A 540 -1.85 -27.34 6.34
C GLU A 540 -2.41 -26.18 5.50
N MET A 541 -2.52 -24.99 6.09
CA MET A 541 -2.96 -23.77 5.40
C MET A 541 -2.05 -23.44 4.22
N MET A 542 -0.74 -23.40 4.43
CA MET A 542 0.24 -23.03 3.38
C MET A 542 0.35 -24.07 2.26
N ALA A 543 0.10 -25.35 2.56
CA ALA A 543 0.07 -26.42 1.56
C ALA A 543 -1.20 -26.42 0.70
N SER A 544 -2.27 -25.77 1.13
CA SER A 544 -3.54 -25.70 0.39
C SER A 544 -3.37 -24.99 -0.95
N LYS A 545 -3.95 -25.53 -2.02
CA LYS A 545 -4.01 -24.87 -3.35
C LYS A 545 -5.20 -23.93 -3.49
N GLU A 546 -6.10 -23.94 -2.52
CA GLU A 546 -7.30 -23.12 -2.48
C GLU A 546 -7.21 -22.09 -1.35
N SER A 547 -8.22 -21.25 -1.24
CA SER A 547 -8.39 -20.38 -0.06
C SER A 547 -8.47 -21.20 1.20
N PHE A 548 -7.89 -20.67 2.29
CA PHE A 548 -7.92 -21.32 3.59
C PHE A 548 -8.08 -20.26 4.67
N PHE A 549 -8.96 -20.52 5.61
CA PHE A 549 -9.23 -19.68 6.76
C PHE A 549 -8.65 -20.30 8.03
N LEU A 550 -7.80 -19.55 8.72
CA LEU A 550 -7.21 -19.96 10.00
C LEU A 550 -7.52 -18.93 11.08
N GLU A 551 -8.38 -19.30 12.04
CA GLU A 551 -8.58 -18.53 13.25
C GLU A 551 -7.57 -18.98 14.31
N VAL A 552 -6.77 -18.06 14.83
CA VAL A 552 -5.87 -18.31 15.96
C VAL A 552 -6.31 -17.45 17.13
N CYS A 553 -6.73 -18.11 18.22
CA CYS A 553 -7.07 -17.44 19.47
C CYS A 553 -5.77 -17.06 20.19
N VAL A 554 -5.50 -15.77 20.28
CA VAL A 554 -4.30 -15.24 20.89
C VAL A 554 -4.61 -14.54 22.22
N GLU A 555 -3.56 -14.27 23.01
CA GLU A 555 -3.69 -13.58 24.29
C GLU A 555 -4.46 -12.25 24.17
N LYS A 556 -5.44 -12.06 25.07
CA LYS A 556 -6.37 -10.92 25.05
C LYS A 556 -5.69 -9.59 25.36
N GLU A 557 -4.84 -9.57 26.36
CA GLU A 557 -4.27 -8.34 26.91
C GLU A 557 -2.78 -8.11 26.57
N ASP A 558 -2.27 -8.83 25.58
CA ASP A 558 -0.92 -8.58 25.09
C ASP A 558 -0.83 -7.17 24.47
N ASN A 559 0.28 -6.49 24.77
CA ASN A 559 0.62 -5.20 24.23
C ASN A 559 1.74 -5.32 23.22
N VAL A 560 1.70 -4.46 22.22
CA VAL A 560 2.78 -4.38 21.22
C VAL A 560 3.86 -3.43 21.74
N PHE A 561 5.05 -3.97 21.95
CA PHE A 561 6.28 -3.25 22.24
C PHE A 561 7.35 -3.62 21.19
N PRO A 562 8.37 -2.77 20.99
CA PRO A 562 8.57 -1.42 21.53
C PRO A 562 7.44 -0.44 21.17
N MET A 563 7.32 0.60 21.96
CA MET A 563 6.35 1.66 21.71
C MET A 563 6.94 3.03 22.10
N ILE A 564 6.75 4.02 21.24
CA ILE A 564 7.01 5.43 21.53
C ILE A 564 5.65 6.08 21.84
N PRO A 565 5.45 6.67 23.02
CA PRO A 565 4.21 7.41 23.32
C PRO A 565 3.98 8.54 22.32
N SER A 566 2.72 8.82 21.99
CA SER A 566 2.39 9.90 21.05
C SER A 566 2.96 11.23 21.54
N GLY A 567 3.67 11.97 20.68
CA GLY A 567 4.30 13.25 20.99
C GLY A 567 5.60 13.14 21.82
N ALA A 568 6.07 11.94 22.13
CA ALA A 568 7.38 11.74 22.78
C ALA A 568 8.52 11.73 21.75
N SER A 569 9.75 11.86 22.22
CA SER A 569 10.95 11.70 21.40
C SER A 569 11.09 10.26 20.89
N VAL A 570 11.65 10.09 19.70
CA VAL A 570 11.99 8.76 19.17
C VAL A 570 13.00 8.00 20.03
N SER A 571 13.68 8.68 20.94
CA SER A 571 14.57 8.06 21.93
C SER A 571 13.84 7.52 23.16
N ASP A 572 12.57 7.93 23.40
CA ASP A 572 11.78 7.55 24.56
C ASP A 572 11.02 6.22 24.33
N VAL A 573 11.75 5.23 23.86
CA VAL A 573 11.19 3.92 23.49
C VAL A 573 10.94 3.08 24.74
N ARG A 574 9.69 2.69 24.93
CA ARG A 574 9.28 1.74 25.97
C ARG A 574 9.42 0.30 25.46
N LEU A 575 9.93 -0.57 26.31
CA LEU A 575 10.08 -2.02 26.05
C LEU A 575 9.13 -2.87 26.93
N SER A 576 8.30 -2.21 27.73
CA SER A 576 7.30 -2.85 28.60
C SER A 576 6.24 -1.85 29.05
#